data_d871aa40c80782af7746b3f609c63aa1
#
_entry.id   d871aa40c80782af7746b3f609c63aa1
#
_cell.length_a   1.000
_cell.length_b   1.000
_cell.length_c   1.000
_cell.angle_alpha   90.00
_cell.angle_beta   90.00
_cell.angle_gamma   90.00
#
_symmetry.space_group_name_H-M   'P 1'
#
loop_
_entity.id
_entity.type
_entity.pdbx_description
1 polymer ?
#
loop_
_entity_poly.entity_id
_entity_poly.type
_entity_poly.pdbx_seq_one_letter_code
_entity_poly.pdbx_strand_id
1 'polypeptide(L)'
;MTVSDTLRSIGSWLRRNIIGPQVEISKANLMAAFALIIITIIALMVRLLPMMGFETMVRAFDPWYNFREVEFIIENGFQAWFGWYDTTSWVPFGRNIPRSSYPGIPFTTALMYLALQSIGIQIDLMTIAVLFPAIMGVFGVIAMYFLGVEVASKEIGLFSAFFMAIVPAYTQRTIAGF
;
A
#
# COMPACT_ATOMS: atom_id res chain seq x y z
N MET A 1 -38.30 23.73 -31.81
CA MET A 1 -37.11 23.04 -31.31
C MET A 1 -36.95 21.79 -32.14
N THR A 2 -35.96 21.70 -32.99
CA THR A 2 -35.78 20.56 -33.89
C THR A 2 -35.09 19.41 -33.18
N VAL A 3 -35.35 18.17 -33.63
CA VAL A 3 -34.70 16.96 -33.09
C VAL A 3 -33.16 17.10 -33.07
N SER A 4 -32.60 17.82 -34.04
CA SER A 4 -31.18 18.11 -34.13
C SER A 4 -30.66 19.01 -32.97
N ASP A 5 -31.48 19.95 -32.50
CA ASP A 5 -31.12 20.85 -31.39
C ASP A 5 -31.12 20.09 -30.05
N THR A 6 -32.08 19.16 -29.89
CA THR A 6 -32.16 18.30 -28.70
C THR A 6 -30.97 17.35 -28.63
N LEU A 7 -30.56 16.73 -29.74
CA LEU A 7 -29.40 15.84 -29.81
C LEU A 7 -28.08 16.56 -29.54
N ARG A 8 -27.92 17.79 -30.03
CA ARG A 8 -26.77 18.65 -29.73
C ARG A 8 -26.72 19.05 -28.25
N SER A 9 -27.85 19.38 -27.66
CA SER A 9 -27.98 19.73 -26.24
C SER A 9 -27.60 18.53 -25.35
N ILE A 10 -28.13 17.33 -25.64
CA ILE A 10 -27.80 16.11 -24.93
C ILE A 10 -26.32 15.77 -25.10
N GLY A 11 -25.77 15.88 -26.30
CA GLY A 11 -24.36 15.63 -26.57
C GLY A 11 -23.43 16.57 -25.80
N SER A 12 -23.79 17.85 -25.70
CA SER A 12 -23.01 18.84 -24.93
C SER A 12 -23.13 18.65 -23.42
N TRP A 13 -24.26 18.18 -22.91
CA TRP A 13 -24.50 17.84 -21.52
C TRP A 13 -23.70 16.57 -21.12
N LEU A 14 -23.76 15.51 -21.94
CA LEU A 14 -22.97 14.29 -21.75
C LEU A 14 -21.48 14.57 -21.74
N ARG A 15 -20.99 15.42 -22.65
CA ARG A 15 -19.58 15.80 -22.73
C ARG A 15 -19.12 16.58 -21.49
N ARG A 16 -19.96 17.45 -20.91
CA ARG A 16 -19.66 18.20 -19.69
C ARG A 16 -19.72 17.38 -18.42
N ASN A 17 -20.68 16.46 -18.30
CA ASN A 17 -20.98 15.81 -17.03
C ASN A 17 -20.45 14.37 -16.91
N ILE A 18 -20.22 13.69 -18.04
CA ILE A 18 -19.78 12.29 -18.04
C ILE A 18 -18.32 12.15 -18.51
N ILE A 19 -17.90 12.94 -19.51
CA ILE A 19 -16.51 12.86 -20.02
C ILE A 19 -15.55 13.69 -19.13
N GLY A 20 -16.09 14.55 -18.26
CA GLY A 20 -15.31 15.41 -17.38
C GLY A 20 -14.54 16.52 -18.09
N PRO A 21 -13.91 17.43 -17.37
CA PRO A 21 -12.98 18.38 -17.96
C PRO A 21 -11.86 17.56 -18.64
N GLN A 22 -11.58 17.89 -19.91
CA GLN A 22 -10.40 17.32 -20.57
C GLN A 22 -9.20 17.61 -19.69
N VAL A 23 -8.55 16.57 -19.18
CA VAL A 23 -7.31 16.71 -18.41
C VAL A 23 -6.28 17.21 -19.43
N GLU A 24 -6.11 18.53 -19.50
CA GLU A 24 -4.99 19.09 -20.26
C GLU A 24 -3.71 18.61 -19.59
N ILE A 25 -3.04 17.67 -20.24
CA ILE A 25 -1.73 17.20 -19.80
C ILE A 25 -0.75 18.33 -20.08
N SER A 26 -0.65 19.27 -19.15
CA SER A 26 0.34 20.33 -19.26
C SER A 26 1.75 19.73 -19.11
N LYS A 27 2.74 20.34 -19.73
CA LYS A 27 4.15 19.92 -19.57
C LYS A 27 4.56 19.87 -18.09
N ALA A 28 4.06 20.79 -17.27
CA ALA A 28 4.30 20.81 -15.83
C ALA A 28 3.73 19.57 -15.11
N ASN A 29 2.53 19.10 -15.51
CA ASN A 29 1.94 17.88 -14.94
C ASN A 29 2.74 16.64 -15.32
N LEU A 30 3.22 16.57 -16.56
CA LEU A 30 4.04 15.46 -17.02
C LEU A 30 5.40 15.43 -16.30
N MET A 31 6.03 16.57 -16.10
CA MET A 31 7.29 16.67 -15.34
C MET A 31 7.10 16.30 -13.87
N ALA A 32 6.01 16.73 -13.24
CA ALA A 32 5.70 16.35 -11.86
C ALA A 32 5.45 14.84 -11.72
N ALA A 33 4.70 14.24 -12.65
CA ALA A 33 4.47 12.81 -12.68
C ALA A 33 5.79 12.02 -12.85
N PHE A 34 6.66 12.45 -13.76
CA PHE A 34 7.96 11.85 -13.98
C PHE A 34 8.86 11.94 -12.74
N ALA A 35 8.90 13.11 -12.09
CA ALA A 35 9.64 13.30 -10.85
C ALA A 35 9.09 12.40 -9.71
N LEU A 36 7.77 12.29 -9.58
CA LEU A 36 7.14 11.40 -8.61
C LEU A 36 7.49 9.93 -8.86
N ILE A 37 7.53 9.50 -10.12
CA ILE A 37 7.94 8.13 -10.49
C ILE A 37 9.39 7.88 -10.01
N ILE A 38 10.31 8.80 -10.27
CA ILE A 38 11.71 8.69 -9.81
C ILE A 38 11.76 8.59 -8.29
N ILE A 39 11.06 9.46 -7.56
CA ILE A 39 11.01 9.46 -6.11
C ILE A 39 10.46 8.11 -5.60
N THR A 40 9.42 7.58 -6.23
CA THR A 40 8.80 6.30 -5.89
C THR A 40 9.77 5.13 -6.11
N ILE A 41 10.54 5.15 -7.20
CA ILE A 41 11.58 4.13 -7.47
C ILE A 41 12.68 4.21 -6.42
N ILE A 42 13.17 5.39 -6.07
CA ILE A 42 14.16 5.59 -5.00
C ILE A 42 13.62 5.07 -3.67
N ALA A 43 12.37 5.42 -3.33
CA ALA A 43 11.71 4.96 -2.11
C ALA A 43 11.64 3.43 -2.03
N LEU A 44 11.31 2.77 -3.15
CA LEU A 44 11.26 1.31 -3.23
C LEU A 44 12.67 0.69 -3.11
N MET A 45 13.64 1.20 -3.86
CA MET A 45 15.03 0.70 -3.84
C MET A 45 15.60 0.74 -2.42
N VAL A 46 15.49 1.88 -1.72
CA VAL A 46 15.99 2.04 -0.36
C VAL A 46 15.35 1.01 0.60
N ARG A 47 14.06 0.71 0.41
CA ARG A 47 13.34 -0.25 1.26
C ARG A 47 13.65 -1.70 0.95
N LEU A 48 14.09 -2.00 -0.26
CA LEU A 48 14.46 -3.35 -0.69
C LEU A 48 15.94 -3.68 -0.47
N LEU A 49 16.78 -2.69 -0.12
CA LEU A 49 18.21 -2.91 0.12
C LEU A 49 18.53 -4.10 1.03
N PRO A 50 17.81 -4.36 2.15
CA PRO A 50 18.12 -5.51 3.00
C PRO A 50 17.92 -6.86 2.32
N MET A 51 17.03 -6.96 1.33
CA MET A 51 16.82 -8.21 0.59
C MET A 51 17.97 -8.55 -0.34
N MET A 52 18.82 -7.56 -0.71
CA MET A 52 19.97 -7.78 -1.59
C MET A 52 21.16 -8.43 -0.86
N GLY A 53 21.23 -8.31 0.46
CA GLY A 53 22.37 -8.80 1.25
C GLY A 53 22.03 -9.90 2.26
N PHE A 54 20.77 -10.26 2.41
CA PHE A 54 20.31 -11.17 3.44
C PHE A 54 19.17 -12.06 2.93
N GLU A 55 18.95 -13.19 3.62
CA GLU A 55 17.82 -14.07 3.34
C GLU A 55 16.48 -13.34 3.50
N THR A 56 15.51 -13.73 2.67
CA THR A 56 14.13 -13.21 2.71
C THR A 56 13.42 -13.77 3.93
N MET A 57 13.54 -13.08 5.05
CA MET A 57 12.88 -13.45 6.30
C MET A 57 12.50 -12.22 7.13
N VAL A 58 11.49 -12.39 7.95
CA VAL A 58 11.11 -11.41 8.98
C VAL A 58 12.17 -11.39 10.08
N ARG A 59 12.57 -10.19 10.55
CA ARG A 59 13.73 -10.01 11.44
C ARG A 59 13.41 -9.53 12.85
N ALA A 60 12.24 -8.95 13.06
CA ALA A 60 11.81 -8.42 14.34
C ALA A 60 10.69 -9.26 14.96
N PHE A 61 10.46 -9.14 16.27
CA PHE A 61 9.46 -9.96 16.99
C PHE A 61 8.03 -9.66 16.56
N ASP A 62 7.66 -8.38 16.48
CA ASP A 62 6.29 -7.99 16.12
C ASP A 62 5.89 -8.43 14.71
N PRO A 63 6.73 -8.28 13.67
CA PRO A 63 6.47 -8.86 12.37
C PRO A 63 6.30 -10.39 12.36
N TRP A 64 7.02 -11.14 13.17
CA TRP A 64 6.81 -12.59 13.31
C TRP A 64 5.44 -12.93 13.88
N TYR A 65 4.99 -12.15 14.84
CA TYR A 65 3.66 -12.31 15.38
C TYR A 65 2.58 -12.00 14.32
N ASN A 66 2.73 -10.89 13.57
CA ASN A 66 1.83 -10.58 12.45
C ASN A 66 1.84 -11.67 11.37
N PHE A 67 3.02 -12.22 11.04
CA PHE A 67 3.15 -13.31 10.08
C PHE A 67 2.35 -14.55 10.52
N ARG A 68 2.45 -14.94 11.78
CA ARG A 68 1.66 -16.03 12.36
C ARG A 68 0.14 -15.77 12.26
N GLU A 69 -0.29 -14.53 12.44
CA GLU A 69 -1.70 -14.18 12.24
C GLU A 69 -2.11 -14.34 10.77
N VAL A 70 -1.23 -13.99 9.83
CA VAL A 70 -1.47 -14.21 8.39
C VAL A 70 -1.59 -15.69 8.07
N GLU A 71 -0.68 -16.54 8.57
CA GLU A 71 -0.74 -18.00 8.40
C GLU A 71 -2.09 -18.55 8.90
N PHE A 72 -2.49 -18.17 10.11
CA PHE A 72 -3.76 -18.59 10.68
C PHE A 72 -4.96 -18.18 9.80
N ILE A 73 -4.96 -16.95 9.27
CA ILE A 73 -6.02 -16.45 8.40
C ILE A 73 -6.08 -17.23 7.09
N ILE A 74 -4.94 -17.53 6.48
CA ILE A 74 -4.86 -18.30 5.24
C ILE A 74 -5.40 -19.73 5.43
N GLU A 75 -5.08 -20.37 6.55
CA GLU A 75 -5.50 -21.75 6.86
C GLU A 75 -6.96 -21.84 7.30
N ASN A 76 -7.45 -20.89 8.10
CA ASN A 76 -8.75 -20.99 8.79
C ASN A 76 -9.78 -19.97 8.30
N GLY A 77 -9.36 -19.00 7.47
CA GLY A 77 -10.20 -17.92 6.96
C GLY A 77 -10.30 -16.70 7.89
N PHE A 78 -10.69 -15.57 7.31
CA PHE A 78 -10.77 -14.27 8.01
C PHE A 78 -11.71 -14.29 9.23
N GLN A 79 -12.82 -15.03 9.12
CA GLN A 79 -13.80 -15.09 10.17
C GLN A 79 -13.29 -15.79 11.44
N ALA A 80 -12.43 -16.81 11.28
CA ALA A 80 -11.86 -17.56 12.38
C ALA A 80 -10.97 -16.69 13.28
N TRP A 81 -10.33 -15.65 12.73
CA TRP A 81 -9.48 -14.72 13.47
C TRP A 81 -10.22 -14.05 14.64
N PHE A 82 -11.52 -13.73 14.49
CA PHE A 82 -12.32 -13.05 15.52
C PHE A 82 -12.62 -13.92 16.75
N GLY A 83 -12.50 -15.24 16.62
CA GLY A 83 -12.67 -16.19 17.71
C GLY A 83 -11.36 -16.81 18.22
N TRP A 84 -10.22 -16.44 17.67
CA TRP A 84 -8.96 -17.11 17.91
C TRP A 84 -8.38 -16.81 19.29
N TYR A 85 -8.16 -17.88 20.05
CA TYR A 85 -7.40 -17.88 21.27
C TYR A 85 -6.11 -18.69 21.08
N ASP A 86 -4.97 -18.02 21.04
CA ASP A 86 -3.67 -18.63 20.79
C ASP A 86 -3.07 -19.14 22.11
N THR A 87 -3.01 -20.44 22.28
CA THR A 87 -2.46 -21.09 23.46
C THR A 87 -0.94 -21.20 23.44
N THR A 88 -0.28 -20.94 22.32
CA THR A 88 1.17 -21.01 22.17
C THR A 88 1.87 -19.67 22.36
N SER A 89 1.11 -18.56 22.31
CA SER A 89 1.59 -17.24 22.74
C SER A 89 1.31 -17.02 24.23
N TRP A 90 2.20 -16.27 24.90
CA TRP A 90 2.09 -15.92 26.32
C TRP A 90 1.85 -17.10 27.27
N VAL A 91 2.58 -18.18 27.04
CA VAL A 91 2.52 -19.40 27.86
C VAL A 91 2.80 -19.06 29.35
N PRO A 92 2.03 -19.62 30.34
CA PRO A 92 1.00 -20.67 30.19
C PRO A 92 -0.43 -20.16 29.92
N PHE A 93 -0.66 -18.84 29.93
CA PHE A 93 -2.02 -18.26 29.94
C PHE A 93 -2.67 -18.21 28.56
N GLY A 94 -1.90 -18.20 27.48
CA GLY A 94 -2.42 -17.97 26.14
C GLY A 94 -2.77 -16.51 25.85
N ARG A 95 -3.20 -16.23 24.63
CA ARG A 95 -3.52 -14.88 24.15
C ARG A 95 -4.84 -14.84 23.37
N ASN A 96 -5.73 -13.97 23.77
CA ASN A 96 -6.93 -13.66 22.98
C ASN A 96 -6.56 -12.69 21.88
N ILE A 97 -6.47 -13.19 20.64
CA ILE A 97 -5.95 -12.42 19.50
C ILE A 97 -6.81 -11.18 19.20
N PRO A 98 -8.13 -11.27 19.03
CA PRO A 98 -8.97 -10.10 18.72
C PRO A 98 -8.91 -8.97 19.74
N ARG A 99 -8.57 -9.29 20.99
CA ARG A 99 -8.47 -8.29 22.07
C ARG A 99 -7.09 -7.69 22.23
N SER A 100 -6.08 -8.27 21.64
CA SER A 100 -4.67 -7.90 21.86
C SER A 100 -3.89 -7.64 20.58
N SER A 101 -4.54 -7.74 19.41
CA SER A 101 -3.96 -7.46 18.10
C SER A 101 -4.88 -6.59 17.25
N TYR A 102 -4.31 -6.04 16.20
CA TYR A 102 -5.02 -5.21 15.21
C TYR A 102 -5.10 -5.93 13.87
N PRO A 103 -6.30 -6.10 13.27
CA PRO A 103 -6.46 -6.88 12.05
C PRO A 103 -5.85 -6.21 10.80
N GLY A 104 -5.48 -4.92 10.85
CA GLY A 104 -5.05 -4.15 9.68
C GLY A 104 -3.90 -4.81 8.91
N ILE A 105 -2.79 -5.09 9.57
CA ILE A 105 -1.61 -5.69 8.93
C ILE A 105 -1.89 -7.13 8.47
N PRO A 106 -2.31 -8.08 9.34
CA PRO A 106 -2.49 -9.46 8.93
C PRO A 106 -3.58 -9.63 7.86
N PHE A 107 -4.69 -8.91 7.96
CA PHE A 107 -5.76 -8.98 6.96
C PHE A 107 -5.32 -8.46 5.60
N THR A 108 -4.64 -7.30 5.56
CA THR A 108 -4.16 -6.72 4.30
C THR A 108 -3.10 -7.61 3.65
N THR A 109 -2.17 -8.17 4.44
CA THR A 109 -1.15 -9.10 3.94
C THR A 109 -1.79 -10.37 3.39
N ALA A 110 -2.77 -10.96 4.11
CA ALA A 110 -3.49 -12.14 3.66
C ALA A 110 -4.28 -11.86 2.35
N LEU A 111 -4.96 -10.70 2.27
CA LEU A 111 -5.66 -10.29 1.04
C LEU A 111 -4.71 -10.12 -0.14
N MET A 112 -3.54 -9.52 0.06
CA MET A 112 -2.52 -9.38 -1.00
C MET A 112 -2.04 -10.74 -1.47
N TYR A 113 -1.75 -11.66 -0.55
CA TYR A 113 -1.33 -13.03 -0.89
C TYR A 113 -2.41 -13.75 -1.71
N LEU A 114 -3.65 -13.78 -1.22
CA LEU A 114 -4.77 -14.45 -1.91
C LEU A 114 -5.08 -13.82 -3.27
N ALA A 115 -4.99 -12.49 -3.40
CA ALA A 115 -5.18 -11.79 -4.67
C ALA A 115 -4.12 -12.20 -5.70
N LEU A 116 -2.84 -12.28 -5.32
CA LEU A 116 -1.77 -12.74 -6.20
C LEU A 116 -1.95 -14.20 -6.61
N GLN A 117 -2.31 -15.06 -5.67
CA GLN A 117 -2.64 -16.46 -5.95
C GLN A 117 -3.80 -16.60 -6.94
N SER A 118 -4.85 -15.79 -6.78
CA SER A 118 -6.04 -15.84 -7.64
C SER A 118 -5.77 -15.49 -9.11
N ILE A 119 -4.74 -14.66 -9.36
CA ILE A 119 -4.30 -14.31 -10.73
C ILE A 119 -3.15 -15.22 -11.24
N GLY A 120 -2.86 -16.31 -10.52
CA GLY A 120 -1.86 -17.31 -10.93
C GLY A 120 -0.41 -16.96 -10.59
N ILE A 121 -0.15 -15.91 -9.83
CA ILE A 121 1.19 -15.57 -9.32
C ILE A 121 1.46 -16.39 -8.07
N GLN A 122 2.31 -17.42 -8.22
CA GLN A 122 2.75 -18.25 -7.10
C GLN A 122 3.96 -17.57 -6.42
N ILE A 123 3.72 -17.02 -5.25
CA ILE A 123 4.73 -16.39 -4.41
C ILE A 123 4.61 -16.98 -3.00
N ASP A 124 5.74 -17.16 -2.34
CA ASP A 124 5.77 -17.62 -0.96
C ASP A 124 5.19 -16.57 0.00
N LEU A 125 4.46 -17.05 1.02
CA LEU A 125 3.80 -16.18 2.01
C LEU A 125 4.81 -15.33 2.78
N MET A 126 5.97 -15.91 3.15
CA MET A 126 7.04 -15.18 3.82
C MET A 126 7.54 -14.01 2.97
N THR A 127 7.67 -14.21 1.66
CA THR A 127 8.10 -13.16 0.72
C THR A 127 7.10 -12.00 0.70
N ILE A 128 5.79 -12.26 0.69
CA ILE A 128 4.77 -11.22 0.77
C ILE A 128 4.84 -10.49 2.11
N ALA A 129 4.97 -11.20 3.22
CA ALA A 129 5.07 -10.59 4.55
C ALA A 129 6.30 -9.68 4.68
N VAL A 130 7.44 -10.10 4.11
CA VAL A 130 8.67 -9.30 4.08
C VAL A 130 8.54 -8.06 3.20
N LEU A 131 7.86 -8.16 2.06
CA LEU A 131 7.65 -7.05 1.12
C LEU A 131 6.57 -6.06 1.58
N PHE A 132 5.62 -6.51 2.39
CA PHE A 132 4.46 -5.73 2.81
C PHE A 132 4.82 -4.34 3.36
N PRO A 133 5.74 -4.19 4.36
CA PRO A 133 6.09 -2.87 4.87
C PRO A 133 6.73 -1.97 3.80
N ALA A 134 7.54 -2.53 2.89
CA ALA A 134 8.14 -1.77 1.80
C ALA A 134 7.09 -1.24 0.82
N ILE A 135 6.13 -2.05 0.44
CA ILE A 135 5.01 -1.67 -0.44
C ILE A 135 4.17 -0.57 0.23
N MET A 136 3.76 -0.76 1.49
CA MET A 136 3.00 0.23 2.24
C MET A 136 3.79 1.52 2.46
N GLY A 137 5.11 1.41 2.66
CA GLY A 137 6.00 2.56 2.74
C GLY A 137 6.03 3.40 1.47
N VAL A 138 6.00 2.77 0.31
CA VAL A 138 5.91 3.45 -1.00
C VAL A 138 4.55 4.13 -1.18
N PHE A 139 3.45 3.47 -0.81
CA PHE A 139 2.13 4.10 -0.83
C PHE A 139 2.06 5.34 0.07
N GLY A 140 2.71 5.31 1.24
CA GLY A 140 2.83 6.49 2.12
C GLY A 140 3.57 7.66 1.45
N VAL A 141 4.64 7.38 0.69
CA VAL A 141 5.37 8.40 -0.09
C VAL A 141 4.47 9.04 -1.16
N ILE A 142 3.69 8.23 -1.88
CA ILE A 142 2.74 8.72 -2.89
C ILE A 142 1.62 9.54 -2.22
N ALA A 143 1.08 9.06 -1.11
CA ALA A 143 0.06 9.79 -0.35
C ALA A 143 0.58 11.16 0.14
N MET A 144 1.85 11.22 0.56
CA MET A 144 2.49 12.47 0.99
C MET A 144 2.63 13.48 -0.15
N TYR A 145 2.87 13.02 -1.38
CA TYR A 145 2.82 13.88 -2.57
C TYR A 145 1.45 14.54 -2.72
N PHE A 146 0.38 13.75 -2.72
CA PHE A 146 -0.97 14.29 -2.90
C PHE A 146 -1.36 15.24 -1.77
N LEU A 147 -1.00 14.90 -0.54
CA LEU A 147 -1.23 15.80 0.61
C LEU A 147 -0.51 17.14 0.43
N GLY A 148 0.76 17.11 0.02
CA GLY A 148 1.53 18.34 -0.20
C GLY A 148 1.00 19.19 -1.36
N VAL A 149 0.47 18.55 -2.41
CA VAL A 149 -0.21 19.23 -3.54
C VAL A 149 -1.47 19.91 -3.05
N GLU A 150 -2.29 19.26 -2.24
CA GLU A 150 -3.56 19.78 -1.74
C GLU A 150 -3.34 20.94 -0.77
N VAL A 151 -2.32 20.85 0.09
CA VAL A 151 -2.03 21.87 1.12
C VAL A 151 -1.37 23.11 0.53
N ALA A 152 -0.54 22.97 -0.51
CA ALA A 152 0.25 24.08 -1.03
C ALA A 152 0.43 24.08 -2.55
N SER A 153 1.32 23.23 -3.08
CA SER A 153 1.63 23.17 -4.51
C SER A 153 2.25 21.84 -4.91
N LYS A 154 2.41 21.60 -6.24
CA LYS A 154 3.04 20.39 -6.77
C LYS A 154 4.51 20.27 -6.36
N GLU A 155 5.22 21.38 -6.31
CA GLU A 155 6.61 21.45 -5.89
C GLU A 155 6.76 21.06 -4.42
N ILE A 156 5.88 21.56 -3.55
CA ILE A 156 5.82 21.17 -2.14
C ILE A 156 5.45 19.69 -1.99
N GLY A 157 4.50 19.21 -2.82
CA GLY A 157 4.16 17.79 -2.87
C GLY A 157 5.35 16.90 -3.22
N LEU A 158 6.12 17.24 -4.26
CA LEU A 158 7.32 16.50 -4.66
C LEU A 158 8.39 16.54 -3.56
N PHE A 159 8.61 17.69 -2.96
CA PHE A 159 9.57 17.86 -1.88
C PHE A 159 9.20 17.02 -0.65
N SER A 160 7.93 17.05 -0.26
CA SER A 160 7.40 16.26 0.85
C SER A 160 7.52 14.75 0.61
N ALA A 161 7.20 14.30 -0.60
CA ALA A 161 7.35 12.91 -1.01
C ALA A 161 8.82 12.47 -0.99
N PHE A 162 9.73 13.32 -1.50
CA PHE A 162 11.18 13.03 -1.47
C PHE A 162 11.69 12.89 -0.05
N PHE A 163 11.35 13.82 0.85
CA PHE A 163 11.72 13.71 2.26
C PHE A 163 11.16 12.44 2.90
N MET A 164 9.88 12.12 2.66
CA MET A 164 9.26 10.90 3.18
C MET A 164 9.95 9.63 2.64
N ALA A 165 10.45 9.69 1.40
CA ALA A 165 11.15 8.55 0.78
C ALA A 165 12.45 8.18 1.51
N ILE A 166 13.18 9.18 2.05
CA ILE A 166 14.55 9.01 2.58
C ILE A 166 14.67 9.22 4.09
N VAL A 167 13.68 9.84 4.77
CA VAL A 167 13.78 10.13 6.22
C VAL A 167 13.96 8.84 7.02
N PRO A 168 15.02 8.74 7.87
CA PRO A 168 15.38 7.49 8.54
C PRO A 168 14.28 6.94 9.43
N ALA A 169 13.55 7.79 10.16
CA ALA A 169 12.48 7.38 11.05
C ALA A 169 11.34 6.61 10.34
N TYR A 170 11.01 7.00 9.11
CA TYR A 170 10.01 6.32 8.31
C TYR A 170 10.59 5.12 7.56
N THR A 171 11.78 5.28 6.98
CA THR A 171 12.44 4.23 6.21
C THR A 171 12.72 2.99 7.06
N GLN A 172 13.25 3.17 8.28
CA GLN A 172 13.51 2.06 9.21
C GLN A 172 12.26 1.27 9.59
N ARG A 173 11.08 1.89 9.61
CA ARG A 173 9.80 1.24 9.93
C ARG A 173 9.09 0.62 8.72
N THR A 174 9.59 0.88 7.53
CA THR A 174 8.98 0.42 6.26
C THR A 174 9.98 -0.31 5.36
N ILE A 175 11.12 -0.72 5.91
CA ILE A 175 12.11 -1.52 5.21
C ILE A 175 11.66 -2.98 5.13
N ALA A 176 12.04 -3.69 4.08
CA ALA A 176 11.65 -5.08 3.88
C ALA A 176 12.14 -5.99 5.02
N GLY A 177 11.24 -6.81 5.56
CA GLY A 177 11.53 -7.74 6.65
C GLY A 177 11.46 -7.13 8.06
N PHE A 178 10.96 -5.89 8.17
CA PHE A 178 10.81 -5.23 9.48
C PHE A 178 9.38 -5.31 9.98
#